data_49dc41c1404285aef90c2541f9a196f5
#
_entry.id   49dc41c1404285aef90c2541f9a196f5
#
_cell.length_a   1.000
_cell.length_b   1.000
_cell.length_c   1.000
_cell.angle_alpha   90.00
_cell.angle_beta   90.00
_cell.angle_gamma   90.00
#
_symmetry.space_group_name_H-M   'P 1'
#
loop_
_entity.id
_entity.type
_entity.pdbx_description
1 polymer ?
#
loop_
_entity_poly.entity_id
_entity_poly.type
_entity_poly.pdbx_seq_one_letter_code
_entity_poly.pdbx_strand_id
1 'polypeptide(L)'
;MKRTLFLITLIFTTSLVAFAQQEATYPSSEWDYAKAILMHTPGEELFDGVIHPYAGLFEYYFDVDKAIQEHQGYIAALENNGIRVYTVRELLNEMPIEKLRACVMNTLTYDTTNMADITPEESEKYRCYVVNEMSRADLIRCILLRP
;
A
#
# COMPACT_ATOMS: atom_id res chain seq x y z
N MET A 1 -54.96 8.85 4.03
CA MET A 1 -54.30 7.55 3.84
C MET A 1 -53.63 7.35 2.47
N LYS A 2 -54.24 7.74 1.31
CA LYS A 2 -53.62 7.51 0.00
C LYS A 2 -52.31 8.30 -0.29
N ARG A 3 -52.14 9.50 0.27
CA ARG A 3 -50.92 10.32 0.07
C ARG A 3 -49.67 9.81 0.83
N THR A 4 -49.88 9.22 2.00
CA THR A 4 -48.79 8.64 2.82
C THR A 4 -48.25 7.35 2.22
N LEU A 5 -49.11 6.55 1.60
CA LEU A 5 -48.70 5.30 0.92
C LEU A 5 -47.82 5.59 -0.30
N PHE A 6 -48.11 6.67 -1.05
CA PHE A 6 -47.33 7.06 -2.23
C PHE A 6 -45.91 7.54 -1.89
N LEU A 7 -45.78 8.23 -0.75
CA LEU A 7 -44.45 8.67 -0.26
C LEU A 7 -43.58 7.50 0.21
N ILE A 8 -44.17 6.52 0.87
CA ILE A 8 -43.42 5.30 1.32
C ILE A 8 -42.95 4.47 0.13
N THR A 9 -43.78 4.35 -0.91
CA THR A 9 -43.39 3.60 -2.14
C THR A 9 -42.27 4.32 -2.89
N LEU A 10 -42.27 5.64 -2.95
CA LEU A 10 -41.22 6.44 -3.59
C LEU A 10 -39.88 6.33 -2.88
N ILE A 11 -39.87 6.33 -1.52
CA ILE A 11 -38.65 6.17 -0.72
C ILE A 11 -38.08 4.75 -0.87
N PHE A 12 -38.93 3.72 -0.98
CA PHE A 12 -38.47 2.35 -1.17
C PHE A 12 -37.88 2.09 -2.56
N THR A 13 -38.40 2.74 -3.60
CA THR A 13 -37.86 2.60 -4.96
C THR A 13 -36.53 3.32 -5.14
N THR A 14 -36.31 4.46 -4.49
CA THR A 14 -35.02 5.17 -4.53
C THR A 14 -33.91 4.43 -3.77
N SER A 15 -34.26 3.71 -2.69
CA SER A 15 -33.30 2.90 -1.94
C SER A 15 -32.87 1.63 -2.71
N LEU A 16 -33.74 1.05 -3.53
CA LEU A 16 -33.39 -0.15 -4.32
C LEU A 16 -32.47 0.16 -5.51
N VAL A 17 -32.55 1.38 -6.07
CA VAL A 17 -31.70 1.79 -7.20
C VAL A 17 -30.25 2.08 -6.75
N ALA A 18 -30.05 2.48 -5.49
CA ALA A 18 -28.72 2.75 -4.95
C ALA A 18 -27.88 1.48 -4.73
N PHE A 19 -28.49 0.30 -4.61
CA PHE A 19 -27.79 -0.98 -4.44
C PHE A 19 -27.39 -1.66 -5.76
N ALA A 20 -27.85 -1.18 -6.90
CA ALA A 20 -27.66 -1.83 -8.20
C ALA A 20 -26.46 -1.28 -9.01
N GLN A 21 -25.70 -0.32 -8.50
CA GLN A 21 -24.54 0.25 -9.17
C GLN A 21 -23.23 0.04 -8.41
N GLN A 22 -23.00 -1.18 -7.96
CA GLN A 22 -21.63 -1.61 -7.73
C GLN A 22 -21.11 -2.13 -9.08
N GLU A 23 -20.76 -1.19 -9.97
CA GLU A 23 -20.00 -1.54 -11.16
C GLU A 23 -18.78 -2.35 -10.73
N ALA A 24 -18.61 -3.52 -11.36
CA ALA A 24 -17.42 -4.33 -11.15
C ALA A 24 -16.19 -3.43 -11.38
N THR A 25 -15.45 -3.17 -10.32
CA THR A 25 -14.26 -2.30 -10.34
C THR A 25 -13.05 -3.01 -10.95
N TYR A 26 -13.20 -4.29 -11.31
CA TYR A 26 -12.12 -5.10 -11.86
C TYR A 26 -12.24 -5.18 -13.38
N PRO A 27 -11.13 -4.99 -14.11
CA PRO A 27 -11.12 -5.29 -15.54
C PRO A 27 -11.43 -6.77 -15.74
N SER A 28 -12.30 -7.07 -16.70
CA SER A 28 -12.69 -8.44 -17.05
C SER A 28 -11.71 -9.07 -18.04
N SER A 29 -10.90 -8.26 -18.69
CA SER A 29 -9.83 -8.67 -19.60
C SER A 29 -8.67 -7.68 -19.56
N GLU A 30 -7.51 -8.09 -20.05
CA GLU A 30 -6.32 -7.23 -20.21
C GLU A 30 -6.49 -6.11 -21.25
N TRP A 31 -7.58 -6.15 -22.03
CA TRP A 31 -7.95 -5.12 -23.01
C TRP A 31 -8.91 -4.06 -22.44
N ASP A 32 -9.41 -4.26 -21.22
CA ASP A 32 -10.30 -3.29 -20.59
C ASP A 32 -9.51 -2.09 -20.10
N TYR A 33 -10.11 -0.90 -20.21
CA TYR A 33 -9.51 0.30 -19.65
C TYR A 33 -9.48 0.22 -18.12
N ALA A 34 -8.29 0.37 -17.55
CA ALA A 34 -8.13 0.49 -16.12
C ALA A 34 -8.83 1.77 -15.62
N LYS A 35 -9.73 1.63 -14.63
CA LYS A 35 -10.38 2.77 -13.95
C LYS A 35 -9.51 3.30 -12.80
N ALA A 36 -8.74 2.41 -12.18
CA ALA A 36 -7.82 2.71 -11.09
C ALA A 36 -6.60 1.79 -11.15
N ILE A 37 -5.47 2.30 -10.73
CA ILE A 37 -4.18 1.58 -10.68
C ILE A 37 -3.56 1.80 -9.31
N LEU A 38 -3.02 0.73 -8.72
CA LEU A 38 -2.17 0.81 -7.55
C LEU A 38 -0.70 0.81 -8.00
N MET A 39 0.04 1.82 -7.56
CA MET A 39 1.45 1.99 -7.90
C MET A 39 2.30 2.13 -6.65
N HIS A 40 3.57 1.76 -6.77
CA HIS A 40 4.57 2.08 -5.76
C HIS A 40 5.45 3.21 -6.28
N THR A 41 5.43 4.35 -5.60
CA THR A 41 6.36 5.45 -5.92
C THR A 41 7.75 5.07 -5.46
N PRO A 42 8.76 5.13 -6.33
CA PRO A 42 10.15 4.88 -5.96
C PRO A 42 10.59 5.69 -4.73
N GLY A 43 11.32 5.07 -3.82
CA GLY A 43 11.74 5.67 -2.56
C GLY A 43 13.11 5.19 -2.10
N GLU A 44 13.28 5.00 -0.80
CA GLU A 44 14.55 4.63 -0.17
C GLU A 44 15.12 3.30 -0.68
N GLU A 45 14.26 2.38 -1.15
CA GLU A 45 14.65 1.10 -1.73
C GLU A 45 15.50 1.24 -2.99
N LEU A 46 15.34 2.35 -3.74
CA LEU A 46 16.22 2.64 -4.88
C LEU A 46 17.65 2.93 -4.46
N PHE A 47 17.83 3.51 -3.27
CA PHE A 47 19.17 3.82 -2.76
C PHE A 47 19.99 2.54 -2.56
N ASP A 48 19.37 1.51 -2.00
CA ASP A 48 20.02 0.19 -1.84
C ASP A 48 20.37 -0.42 -3.20
N GLY A 49 19.50 -0.27 -4.20
CA GLY A 49 19.74 -0.67 -5.58
C GLY A 49 20.91 0.08 -6.24
N VAL A 50 21.09 1.37 -5.92
CA VAL A 50 22.22 2.18 -6.43
C VAL A 50 23.54 1.74 -5.80
N ILE A 51 23.57 1.41 -4.51
CA ILE A 51 24.78 0.94 -3.81
C ILE A 51 25.25 -0.41 -4.38
N HIS A 52 24.31 -1.30 -4.69
CA HIS A 52 24.58 -2.63 -5.22
C HIS A 52 23.76 -2.91 -6.49
N PRO A 53 24.05 -2.23 -7.63
CA PRO A 53 23.20 -2.29 -8.82
C PRO A 53 22.99 -3.71 -9.33
N TYR A 54 24.01 -4.55 -9.31
CA TYR A 54 23.89 -5.94 -9.75
C TYR A 54 23.01 -6.79 -8.85
N ALA A 55 23.02 -6.55 -7.54
CA ALA A 55 22.12 -7.23 -6.60
C ALA A 55 20.66 -6.76 -6.77
N GLY A 56 20.45 -5.48 -7.11
CA GLY A 56 19.17 -4.90 -7.46
C GLY A 56 18.70 -5.19 -8.90
N LEU A 57 19.46 -5.99 -9.67
CA LEU A 57 19.20 -6.31 -11.07
C LEU A 57 19.24 -5.06 -12.00
N PHE A 58 19.99 -4.04 -11.64
CA PHE A 58 20.25 -2.88 -12.48
C PHE A 58 21.54 -3.09 -13.26
N GLU A 59 21.54 -2.72 -14.54
CA GLU A 59 22.73 -2.83 -15.39
C GLU A 59 23.79 -1.78 -15.02
N TYR A 60 23.33 -0.58 -14.61
CA TYR A 60 24.21 0.56 -14.31
C TYR A 60 23.65 1.40 -13.17
N TYR A 61 24.48 2.30 -12.66
CA TYR A 61 24.04 3.37 -11.77
C TYR A 61 23.05 4.28 -12.48
N PHE A 62 22.02 4.71 -11.79
CA PHE A 62 21.02 5.62 -12.32
C PHE A 62 20.76 6.78 -11.36
N ASP A 63 20.22 7.85 -11.89
CA ASP A 63 19.84 9.04 -11.13
C ASP A 63 18.48 8.79 -10.46
N VAL A 64 18.50 8.66 -9.12
CA VAL A 64 17.31 8.38 -8.32
C VAL A 64 16.30 9.52 -8.41
N ASP A 65 16.75 10.77 -8.36
CA ASP A 65 15.85 11.94 -8.41
C ASP A 65 15.15 12.01 -9.77
N LYS A 66 15.88 11.72 -10.84
CA LYS A 66 15.32 11.65 -12.19
C LYS A 66 14.31 10.51 -12.31
N ALA A 67 14.59 9.33 -11.74
CA ALA A 67 13.67 8.20 -11.76
C ALA A 67 12.36 8.55 -11.02
N ILE A 68 12.44 9.22 -9.87
CA ILE A 68 11.28 9.70 -9.12
C ILE A 68 10.48 10.71 -9.95
N GLN A 69 11.15 11.66 -10.60
CA GLN A 69 10.50 12.66 -11.44
C GLN A 69 9.79 12.04 -12.64
N GLU A 70 10.42 11.09 -13.32
CA GLU A 70 9.82 10.36 -14.46
C GLU A 70 8.60 9.55 -14.00
N HIS A 71 8.66 8.90 -12.83
CA HIS A 71 7.54 8.19 -12.25
C HIS A 71 6.37 9.12 -11.90
N GLN A 72 6.64 10.29 -11.35
CA GLN A 72 5.62 11.30 -11.09
C GLN A 72 4.96 11.81 -12.38
N GLY A 73 5.77 12.00 -13.43
CA GLY A 73 5.28 12.32 -14.78
C GLY A 73 4.37 11.25 -15.34
N TYR A 74 4.69 9.97 -15.09
CA TYR A 74 3.85 8.84 -15.50
C TYR A 74 2.51 8.82 -14.74
N ILE A 75 2.53 9.03 -13.42
CA ILE A 75 1.30 9.16 -12.63
C ILE A 75 0.41 10.27 -13.19
N ALA A 76 0.99 11.47 -13.40
CA ALA A 76 0.24 12.60 -13.96
C ALA A 76 -0.36 12.29 -15.35
N ALA A 77 0.34 11.55 -16.19
CA ALA A 77 -0.16 11.12 -17.49
C ALA A 77 -1.36 10.17 -17.36
N LEU A 78 -1.35 9.23 -16.41
CA LEU A 78 -2.47 8.33 -16.13
C LEU A 78 -3.69 9.12 -15.64
N GLU A 79 -3.52 10.02 -14.69
CA GLU A 79 -4.59 10.84 -14.12
C GLU A 79 -5.22 11.77 -15.17
N ASN A 80 -4.40 12.37 -16.05
CA ASN A 80 -4.88 13.19 -17.17
C ASN A 80 -5.71 12.38 -18.19
N ASN A 81 -5.54 11.07 -18.21
CA ASN A 81 -6.36 10.15 -19.01
C ASN A 81 -7.54 9.56 -18.23
N GLY A 82 -7.87 10.10 -17.06
CA GLY A 82 -9.03 9.72 -16.27
C GLY A 82 -8.83 8.44 -15.45
N ILE A 83 -7.61 7.95 -15.32
CA ILE A 83 -7.26 6.78 -14.50
C ILE A 83 -6.94 7.26 -13.09
N ARG A 84 -7.63 6.74 -12.08
CA ARG A 84 -7.31 7.04 -10.68
C ARG A 84 -6.07 6.28 -10.26
N VAL A 85 -5.06 6.98 -9.75
CA VAL A 85 -3.85 6.35 -9.22
C VAL A 85 -3.91 6.35 -7.69
N TYR A 86 -3.63 5.21 -7.10
CA TYR A 86 -3.38 5.04 -5.67
C TYR A 86 -1.93 4.65 -5.48
N THR A 87 -1.27 5.22 -4.50
CA THR A 87 0.08 4.77 -4.14
C THR A 87 0.04 3.85 -2.92
N VAL A 88 0.93 2.86 -2.89
CA VAL A 88 1.07 1.96 -1.73
C VAL A 88 1.33 2.77 -0.46
N ARG A 89 2.16 3.81 -0.52
CA ARG A 89 2.51 4.67 0.62
C ARG A 89 1.29 5.44 1.15
N GLU A 90 0.42 5.97 0.28
CA GLU A 90 -0.82 6.63 0.71
C GLU A 90 -1.75 5.66 1.43
N LEU A 91 -1.98 4.48 0.85
CA LEU A 91 -2.84 3.46 1.48
C LEU A 91 -2.29 3.00 2.84
N LEU A 92 -0.96 2.86 2.98
CA LEU A 92 -0.35 2.54 4.27
C LEU A 92 -0.50 3.69 5.27
N ASN A 93 -0.43 4.95 4.83
CA ASN A 93 -0.66 6.10 5.71
C ASN A 93 -2.10 6.18 6.24
N GLU A 94 -3.08 5.73 5.47
CA GLU A 94 -4.49 5.68 5.88
C GLU A 94 -4.81 4.45 6.75
N MET A 95 -3.97 3.42 6.72
CA MET A 95 -4.20 2.18 7.45
C MET A 95 -4.15 2.41 8.97
N PRO A 96 -5.06 1.78 9.76
CA PRO A 96 -4.96 1.79 11.23
C PRO A 96 -3.59 1.28 11.70
N ILE A 97 -3.02 1.95 12.71
CA ILE A 97 -1.67 1.65 13.19
C ILE A 97 -1.52 0.21 13.68
N GLU A 98 -2.59 -0.37 14.23
CA GLU A 98 -2.60 -1.76 14.70
C GLU A 98 -2.41 -2.76 13.54
N LYS A 99 -2.95 -2.43 12.36
CA LYS A 99 -2.76 -3.26 11.17
C LYS A 99 -1.32 -3.14 10.63
N LEU A 100 -0.74 -1.94 10.68
CA LEU A 100 0.68 -1.73 10.33
C LEU A 100 1.59 -2.54 11.25
N ARG A 101 1.35 -2.49 12.56
CA ARG A 101 2.08 -3.30 13.54
C ARG A 101 1.97 -4.80 13.26
N ALA A 102 0.76 -5.28 13.00
CA ALA A 102 0.55 -6.68 12.63
C ALA A 102 1.31 -7.10 11.37
N CYS A 103 1.35 -6.23 10.35
CA CYS A 103 2.14 -6.48 9.13
C CYS A 103 3.64 -6.58 9.47
N VAL A 104 4.17 -5.62 10.23
CA VAL A 104 5.60 -5.63 10.61
C VAL A 104 5.94 -6.82 11.48
N MET A 105 5.08 -7.18 12.45
CA MET A 105 5.26 -8.40 13.28
C MET A 105 5.37 -9.69 12.45
N ASN A 106 4.70 -9.75 11.31
CA ASN A 106 4.75 -10.92 10.43
C ASN A 106 5.97 -10.95 9.50
N THR A 107 6.63 -9.81 9.31
CA THR A 107 7.75 -9.68 8.36
C THR A 107 9.09 -9.45 9.02
N LEU A 108 9.11 -8.76 10.17
CA LEU A 108 10.35 -8.44 10.89
C LEU A 108 10.91 -9.68 11.59
N THR A 109 12.11 -10.05 11.23
CA THR A 109 12.87 -11.11 11.89
C THR A 109 14.22 -10.57 12.34
N TYR A 110 14.74 -11.12 13.44
CA TYR A 110 16.11 -10.84 13.87
C TYR A 110 16.98 -12.04 13.59
N ASP A 111 18.14 -11.80 13.01
CA ASP A 111 19.18 -12.84 12.92
C ASP A 111 19.85 -13.00 14.29
N THR A 112 19.52 -14.11 14.94
CA THR A 112 20.08 -14.47 16.24
C THR A 112 21.30 -15.41 16.13
N THR A 113 21.75 -15.71 14.90
CA THR A 113 22.81 -16.71 14.63
C THR A 113 24.12 -16.37 15.37
N ASN A 114 24.40 -15.10 15.58
CA ASN A 114 25.60 -14.62 16.28
C ASN A 114 25.35 -14.18 17.74
N MET A 115 24.13 -14.40 18.24
CA MET A 115 23.71 -14.02 19.59
C MET A 115 23.54 -15.27 20.46
N ALA A 116 24.66 -15.89 20.85
CA ALA A 116 24.69 -17.17 21.56
C ALA A 116 23.90 -17.22 22.88
N ASP A 117 23.58 -16.06 23.44
CA ASP A 117 23.00 -15.93 24.78
C ASP A 117 21.51 -15.49 24.77
N ILE A 118 20.89 -15.34 23.59
CA ILE A 118 19.48 -14.89 23.49
C ILE A 118 18.55 -16.08 23.20
N THR A 119 17.61 -16.32 24.08
CA THR A 119 16.58 -17.33 23.86
C THR A 119 15.55 -16.89 22.81
N PRO A 120 14.87 -17.81 22.11
CA PRO A 120 13.79 -17.45 21.18
C PRO A 120 12.69 -16.61 21.84
N GLU A 121 12.39 -16.84 23.12
CA GLU A 121 11.40 -16.08 23.88
C GLU A 121 11.83 -14.63 24.13
N GLU A 122 13.11 -14.43 24.46
CA GLU A 122 13.68 -13.08 24.63
C GLU A 122 13.71 -12.32 23.31
N SER A 123 14.07 -12.98 22.22
CA SER A 123 14.03 -12.41 20.87
C SER A 123 12.61 -11.96 20.50
N GLU A 124 11.59 -12.79 20.74
CA GLU A 124 10.20 -12.50 20.47
C GLU A 124 9.70 -11.33 21.34
N LYS A 125 10.03 -11.32 22.61
CA LYS A 125 9.69 -10.23 23.53
C LYS A 125 10.29 -8.90 23.08
N TYR A 126 11.53 -8.92 22.62
CA TYR A 126 12.21 -7.74 22.10
C TYR A 126 11.57 -7.26 20.80
N ARG A 127 11.24 -8.16 19.88
CA ARG A 127 10.52 -7.86 18.64
C ARG A 127 9.18 -7.18 18.92
N CYS A 128 8.38 -7.73 19.83
CA CYS A 128 7.12 -7.12 20.26
C CYS A 128 7.31 -5.71 20.82
N TYR A 129 8.33 -5.52 21.66
CA TYR A 129 8.65 -4.20 22.22
C TYR A 129 9.01 -3.21 21.11
N VAL A 130 9.94 -3.56 20.23
CA VAL A 130 10.39 -2.68 19.14
C VAL A 130 9.23 -2.27 18.23
N VAL A 131 8.40 -3.21 17.79
CA VAL A 131 7.27 -2.92 16.89
C VAL A 131 6.22 -2.02 17.57
N ASN A 132 6.01 -2.17 18.89
CA ASN A 132 5.08 -1.34 19.62
C ASN A 132 5.57 0.11 19.81
N GLU A 133 6.89 0.30 19.92
CA GLU A 133 7.51 1.63 20.05
C GLU A 133 7.72 2.33 18.69
N MET A 134 7.66 1.61 17.58
CA MET A 134 7.83 2.18 16.25
C MET A 134 6.77 3.24 15.94
N SER A 135 7.23 4.35 15.37
CA SER A 135 6.33 5.36 14.78
C SER A 135 5.62 4.81 13.54
N ARG A 136 4.53 5.47 13.12
CA ARG A 136 3.85 5.13 11.86
C ARG A 136 4.81 5.15 10.67
N ALA A 137 5.69 6.14 10.62
CA ALA A 137 6.66 6.28 9.53
C ALA A 137 7.65 5.10 9.49
N ASP A 138 8.14 4.67 10.66
CA ASP A 138 9.05 3.52 10.75
C ASP A 138 8.36 2.20 10.39
N LEU A 139 7.11 2.02 10.82
CA LEU A 139 6.32 0.84 10.43
C LEU A 139 6.12 0.77 8.91
N ILE A 140 5.77 1.89 8.28
CA ILE A 140 5.61 1.98 6.82
C ILE A 140 6.94 1.71 6.12
N ARG A 141 8.02 2.27 6.63
CA ARG A 141 9.37 2.04 6.11
C ARG A 141 9.74 0.55 6.17
N CYS A 142 9.52 -0.11 7.30
CA CYS A 142 9.73 -1.56 7.43
C CYS A 142 8.91 -2.38 6.42
N ILE A 143 7.65 -2.00 6.17
CA ILE A 143 6.81 -2.71 5.20
C ILE A 143 7.34 -2.54 3.78
N LEU A 144 7.78 -1.34 3.41
CA LEU A 144 8.23 -1.03 2.06
C LEU A 144 9.62 -1.59 1.77
N LEU A 145 10.54 -1.52 2.72
CA LEU A 145 11.93 -1.97 2.53
C LEU A 145 12.09 -3.48 2.75
N ARG A 146 11.24 -4.10 3.55
CA ARG A 146 11.37 -5.52 3.98
C ARG A 146 12.80 -5.82 4.43
N PRO A 147 13.36 -5.08 5.40
CA PRO A 147 14.70 -5.30 5.90
C PRO A 147 14.86 -6.67 6.56
#